data_64c1eb518f379e4d7ebc448de6d0fd68
#
_entry.id   64c1eb518f379e4d7ebc448de6d0fd68
#
_cell.length_a   1.000
_cell.length_b   1.000
_cell.length_c   1.000
_cell.angle_alpha   90.00
_cell.angle_beta   90.00
_cell.angle_gamma   90.00
#
_symmetry.space_group_name_H-M   'P 1'
#
loop_
_entity.id
_entity.type
_entity.pdbx_description
1 polymer ?
#
loop_
_entity_poly.entity_id
_entity_poly.type
_entity_poly.pdbx_seq_one_letter_code
_entity_poly.pdbx_strand_id
1 'polypeptide(L)'
;MFEKQANTIRFLCADMVENAHSGHPGAPMGLAEVMVGLMQTLKHNPKDPSWLNRDRLVFSGGHASSLAYAFLYLSGYDVSMDDLKNFRKLGSKTPGHPELSTPGIEIATGPLGQGVANAVGLAMAAKSAQNLLGDEIINHKIYCLCGDGDLQEGISYEACALAGKHSLDNLVLIYDSNDITIEGNTCIAWSEDIKARFEAAGWEVARINGHDIDEIEFALKNAEHKERPYLIIARTTIAKGALELEGSHKAHGAPLGADLLARAKEAAKLDKTSSFVVEDDVLFAFRTALELGDLAQAKWQESLNNLNDEKKSLLNALLKPDFTKISWPDFKGAKMATRDSNHKLLNAISAALPGFLGGSADLAPSNKTELSLAGDYPHGKNLHFGIREHAMGAICNAYARYGLFLPFCATFFVFSDYLKPALRMAAIMSLKNYFIFTHDSIGVGEDGPTHQPIEHLSALRALPNFYTFRPASAYENTLCWQEALKLNAPCAFVLSRQNLEALNESVFGEISKGVYLLKESKNAQITLVASGSEVAVCIKAAQILEQNGISVNVASAPCFELIANAPKQYLERVFAGKVLAIEAASALEWYKYADCVLGMDSFGESGDANELFRYFGFSAENIANKASDLIK
;
A
#
# COMPACT_ATOMS: atom_id res chain seq x y z
N MET A 1 -27.55 28.74 -8.60
CA MET A 1 -27.26 27.65 -7.64
C MET A 1 -25.80 27.20 -7.73
N PHE A 2 -25.28 26.85 -8.88
CA PHE A 2 -23.93 26.37 -9.09
C PHE A 2 -22.83 27.25 -8.46
N GLU A 3 -22.82 28.55 -8.74
CA GLU A 3 -21.86 29.50 -8.15
C GLU A 3 -21.93 29.52 -6.61
N LYS A 4 -23.13 29.44 -6.03
CA LYS A 4 -23.31 29.30 -4.57
C LYS A 4 -22.68 28.01 -4.03
N GLN A 5 -22.90 26.89 -4.71
CA GLN A 5 -22.32 25.59 -4.34
C GLN A 5 -20.78 25.63 -4.40
N ALA A 6 -20.21 26.16 -5.49
CA ALA A 6 -18.76 26.30 -5.64
C ALA A 6 -18.16 27.23 -4.57
N ASN A 7 -18.80 28.36 -4.30
CA ASN A 7 -18.35 29.27 -3.25
C ASN A 7 -18.47 28.64 -1.85
N THR A 8 -19.51 27.86 -1.57
CA THR A 8 -19.61 27.11 -0.31
C THR A 8 -18.43 26.16 -0.11
N ILE A 9 -18.09 25.33 -1.10
CA ILE A 9 -16.93 24.46 -1.05
C ILE A 9 -15.64 25.28 -0.85
N ARG A 10 -15.45 26.30 -1.66
CA ARG A 10 -14.27 27.18 -1.66
C ARG A 10 -13.99 27.76 -0.29
N PHE A 11 -14.99 28.36 0.33
CA PHE A 11 -14.82 29.04 1.60
C PHE A 11 -14.86 28.11 2.80
N LEU A 12 -15.54 26.95 2.75
CA LEU A 12 -15.35 25.91 3.76
C LEU A 12 -13.91 25.43 3.79
N CYS A 13 -13.28 25.19 2.63
CA CYS A 13 -11.89 24.79 2.55
C CYS A 13 -10.95 25.86 3.10
N ALA A 14 -11.16 27.12 2.77
CA ALA A 14 -10.37 28.24 3.27
C ALA A 14 -10.55 28.43 4.79
N ASP A 15 -11.79 28.31 5.30
CA ASP A 15 -12.10 28.42 6.73
C ASP A 15 -11.43 27.30 7.55
N MET A 16 -11.43 26.06 7.04
CA MET A 16 -10.73 24.95 7.70
C MET A 16 -9.23 25.25 7.85
N VAL A 17 -8.60 25.71 6.77
CA VAL A 17 -7.16 26.00 6.75
C VAL A 17 -6.82 27.21 7.65
N GLU A 18 -7.63 28.27 7.59
CA GLU A 18 -7.44 29.45 8.42
C GLU A 18 -7.62 29.13 9.90
N ASN A 19 -8.68 28.40 10.27
CA ASN A 19 -8.96 28.02 11.65
C ASN A 19 -7.89 27.08 12.24
N ALA A 20 -7.29 26.23 11.42
CA ALA A 20 -6.20 25.35 11.82
C ALA A 20 -4.83 26.06 11.83
N HIS A 21 -4.71 27.27 11.29
CA HIS A 21 -3.45 27.98 11.01
C HIS A 21 -2.45 27.09 10.24
N SER A 22 -2.93 26.13 9.50
CA SER A 22 -2.14 25.14 8.77
C SER A 22 -2.97 24.45 7.69
N GLY A 23 -2.41 24.26 6.51
CA GLY A 23 -3.05 23.53 5.42
C GLY A 23 -2.80 24.16 4.06
N HIS A 24 -3.49 23.63 3.06
CA HIS A 24 -3.32 23.98 1.66
C HIS A 24 -4.66 24.48 1.08
N PRO A 25 -4.91 25.78 1.01
CA PRO A 25 -6.18 26.30 0.48
C PRO A 25 -6.20 26.38 -1.04
N GLY A 26 -5.03 26.41 -1.70
CA GLY A 26 -4.90 26.77 -3.11
C GLY A 26 -5.64 25.83 -4.07
N ALA A 27 -5.27 24.56 -4.11
CA ALA A 27 -5.91 23.56 -4.95
C ALA A 27 -7.39 23.33 -4.57
N PRO A 28 -7.77 23.22 -3.28
CA PRO A 28 -9.17 23.14 -2.87
C PRO A 28 -10.05 24.28 -3.38
N MET A 29 -9.57 25.51 -3.32
CA MET A 29 -10.32 26.66 -3.83
C MET A 29 -10.41 26.67 -5.37
N GLY A 30 -9.35 26.23 -6.05
CA GLY A 30 -9.30 26.13 -7.50
C GLY A 30 -10.20 25.03 -8.07
N LEU A 31 -10.37 23.94 -7.36
CA LEU A 31 -11.16 22.77 -7.78
C LEU A 31 -12.65 22.82 -7.34
N ALA A 32 -13.12 23.90 -6.76
CA ALA A 32 -14.47 23.96 -6.21
C ALA A 32 -15.55 23.68 -7.24
N GLU A 33 -15.44 24.22 -8.45
CA GLU A 33 -16.38 24.00 -9.55
C GLU A 33 -16.35 22.54 -10.06
N VAL A 34 -15.14 21.98 -10.21
CA VAL A 34 -14.95 20.56 -10.59
C VAL A 34 -15.59 19.64 -9.55
N MET A 35 -15.45 19.96 -8.26
CA MET A 35 -16.05 19.18 -7.18
C MET A 35 -17.59 19.24 -7.24
N VAL A 36 -18.21 20.38 -7.56
CA VAL A 36 -19.67 20.46 -7.74
C VAL A 36 -20.12 19.51 -8.84
N GLY A 37 -19.44 19.52 -9.99
CA GLY A 37 -19.77 18.61 -11.10
C GLY A 37 -19.62 17.13 -10.73
N LEU A 38 -18.54 16.78 -9.99
CA LEU A 38 -18.36 15.43 -9.48
C LEU A 38 -19.47 15.01 -8.53
N MET A 39 -19.85 15.86 -7.57
CA MET A 39 -20.92 15.57 -6.61
C MET A 39 -22.28 15.32 -7.28
N GLN A 40 -22.49 15.88 -8.47
CA GLN A 40 -23.70 15.64 -9.27
C GLN A 40 -23.62 14.37 -10.14
N THR A 41 -22.44 13.79 -10.30
CA THR A 41 -22.20 12.65 -11.19
C THR A 41 -22.02 11.34 -10.41
N LEU A 42 -21.35 11.38 -9.26
CA LEU A 42 -20.96 10.20 -8.49
C LEU A 42 -22.16 9.39 -7.99
N LYS A 43 -22.13 8.09 -8.25
CA LYS A 43 -23.07 7.10 -7.72
C LYS A 43 -22.49 6.51 -6.43
N HIS A 44 -22.80 7.13 -5.30
CA HIS A 44 -22.34 6.72 -3.99
C HIS A 44 -23.44 6.88 -2.94
N ASN A 45 -23.34 6.14 -1.82
CA ASN A 45 -24.31 6.24 -0.74
C ASN A 45 -23.59 6.49 0.60
N PRO A 46 -23.66 7.71 1.16
CA PRO A 46 -23.03 8.03 2.45
C PRO A 46 -23.60 7.22 3.63
N LYS A 47 -24.83 6.67 3.52
CA LYS A 47 -25.43 5.80 4.54
C LYS A 47 -24.84 4.39 4.50
N ASP A 48 -24.26 3.99 3.36
CA ASP A 48 -23.54 2.73 3.16
C ASP A 48 -22.22 2.97 2.41
N PRO A 49 -21.20 3.52 3.08
CA PRO A 49 -19.90 3.78 2.47
C PRO A 49 -19.15 2.50 2.08
N SER A 50 -19.68 1.33 2.49
CA SER A 50 -19.14 0.02 2.14
C SER A 50 -19.79 -0.62 0.90
N TRP A 51 -20.82 0.01 0.32
CA TRP A 51 -21.47 -0.52 -0.88
C TRP A 51 -20.45 -0.86 -1.97
N LEU A 52 -20.44 -2.13 -2.38
CA LEU A 52 -19.39 -2.68 -3.23
C LEU A 52 -19.32 -1.97 -4.61
N ASN A 53 -20.48 -1.69 -5.21
CA ASN A 53 -20.58 -1.11 -6.56
C ASN A 53 -20.73 0.44 -6.56
N ARG A 54 -20.32 1.12 -5.46
CA ARG A 54 -20.25 2.59 -5.47
C ARG A 54 -19.14 3.11 -6.35
N ASP A 55 -19.32 4.24 -6.99
CA ASP A 55 -18.20 4.98 -7.57
C ASP A 55 -17.19 5.34 -6.46
N ARG A 56 -15.91 5.33 -6.80
CA ARG A 56 -14.85 5.63 -5.84
C ARG A 56 -14.14 6.92 -6.23
N LEU A 57 -13.95 7.78 -5.25
CA LEU A 57 -13.21 9.04 -5.43
C LEU A 57 -11.91 9.01 -4.64
N VAL A 58 -10.79 9.17 -5.35
CA VAL A 58 -9.43 9.23 -4.78
C VAL A 58 -8.89 10.66 -4.89
N PHE A 59 -8.40 11.20 -3.79
CA PHE A 59 -7.69 12.47 -3.74
C PHE A 59 -6.19 12.18 -3.75
N SER A 60 -5.57 12.13 -4.93
CA SER A 60 -4.14 11.83 -5.06
C SER A 60 -3.27 12.93 -4.47
N GLY A 61 -3.59 14.18 -4.81
CA GLY A 61 -3.04 15.34 -4.12
C GLY A 61 -3.58 15.44 -2.69
N GLY A 62 -3.04 14.64 -1.78
CA GLY A 62 -3.54 14.55 -0.40
C GLY A 62 -3.48 15.87 0.38
N HIS A 63 -2.70 16.84 -0.09
CA HIS A 63 -2.68 18.20 0.44
C HIS A 63 -4.03 18.94 0.21
N ALA A 64 -4.84 18.52 -0.78
CA ALA A 64 -6.21 19.00 -0.99
C ALA A 64 -7.23 18.37 0.00
N SER A 65 -6.80 17.92 1.17
CA SER A 65 -7.64 17.23 2.16
C SER A 65 -8.86 18.03 2.61
N SER A 66 -8.77 19.37 2.70
CA SER A 66 -9.92 20.21 3.04
C SER A 66 -11.05 20.08 2.00
N LEU A 67 -10.73 19.89 0.72
CA LEU A 67 -11.70 19.60 -0.32
C LEU A 67 -12.38 18.23 -0.11
N ALA A 68 -11.59 17.22 0.26
CA ALA A 68 -12.11 15.90 0.56
C ALA A 68 -13.11 15.96 1.74
N TYR A 69 -12.78 16.68 2.80
CA TYR A 69 -13.65 16.78 3.96
C TYR A 69 -14.90 17.65 3.72
N ALA A 70 -14.77 18.72 2.92
CA ALA A 70 -15.92 19.49 2.46
C ALA A 70 -16.88 18.62 1.64
N PHE A 71 -16.34 17.81 0.69
CA PHE A 71 -17.11 16.82 -0.06
C PHE A 71 -17.84 15.84 0.87
N LEU A 72 -17.15 15.23 1.83
CA LEU A 72 -17.74 14.24 2.73
C LEU A 72 -18.88 14.84 3.58
N TYR A 73 -18.66 16.03 4.14
CA TYR A 73 -19.69 16.73 4.92
C TYR A 73 -20.92 17.09 4.08
N LEU A 74 -20.72 17.74 2.93
CA LEU A 74 -21.80 18.18 2.05
C LEU A 74 -22.58 16.99 1.48
N SER A 75 -21.92 15.90 1.18
CA SER A 75 -22.53 14.64 0.74
C SER A 75 -23.22 13.86 1.87
N GLY A 76 -23.00 14.21 3.14
CA GLY A 76 -23.69 13.56 4.28
C GLY A 76 -23.05 12.28 4.79
N TYR A 77 -21.75 12.10 4.56
CA TYR A 77 -20.96 11.09 5.29
C TYR A 77 -20.89 11.43 6.78
N ASP A 78 -20.44 10.50 7.60
CA ASP A 78 -20.27 10.71 9.06
C ASP A 78 -19.06 11.64 9.36
N VAL A 79 -19.15 12.84 8.83
CA VAL A 79 -18.28 13.98 9.07
C VAL A 79 -19.15 15.19 9.40
N SER A 80 -19.04 15.72 10.61
CA SER A 80 -19.83 16.84 11.08
C SER A 80 -19.16 18.20 10.82
N MET A 81 -19.91 19.30 10.99
CA MET A 81 -19.35 20.64 10.94
C MET A 81 -18.28 20.84 12.03
N ASP A 82 -18.44 20.22 13.19
CA ASP A 82 -17.44 20.30 14.24
C ASP A 82 -16.17 19.52 13.90
N ASP A 83 -16.27 18.43 13.14
CA ASP A 83 -15.10 17.75 12.59
C ASP A 83 -14.35 18.65 11.61
N LEU A 84 -15.04 19.41 10.74
CA LEU A 84 -14.41 20.40 9.85
C LEU A 84 -13.68 21.50 10.65
N LYS A 85 -14.28 22.01 11.72
CA LYS A 85 -13.64 22.99 12.62
C LYS A 85 -12.44 22.41 13.37
N ASN A 86 -12.38 21.09 13.52
CA ASN A 86 -11.26 20.38 14.15
C ASN A 86 -10.22 19.87 13.14
N PHE A 87 -10.21 20.41 11.92
CA PHE A 87 -9.24 20.07 10.89
C PHE A 87 -7.80 20.12 11.42
N ARG A 88 -7.03 19.06 11.18
CA ARG A 88 -5.63 18.88 11.62
C ARG A 88 -5.41 18.80 13.14
N LYS A 89 -6.44 18.69 13.96
CA LYS A 89 -6.27 18.48 15.39
C LYS A 89 -6.05 17.00 15.72
N LEU A 90 -5.30 16.72 16.76
CA LEU A 90 -5.04 15.36 17.22
C LEU A 90 -6.35 14.62 17.54
N GLY A 91 -6.52 13.43 16.95
CA GLY A 91 -7.72 12.60 17.13
C GLY A 91 -8.96 13.05 16.35
N SER A 92 -8.84 14.07 15.49
CA SER A 92 -9.92 14.53 14.62
C SER A 92 -10.20 13.52 13.50
N LYS A 93 -11.46 13.45 13.03
CA LYS A 93 -11.86 12.75 11.79
C LYS A 93 -11.35 13.45 10.52
N THR A 94 -10.75 14.62 10.63
CA THR A 94 -10.25 15.45 9.52
C THR A 94 -8.75 15.70 9.64
N PRO A 95 -7.92 14.64 9.53
CA PRO A 95 -6.46 14.77 9.65
C PRO A 95 -5.86 15.61 8.52
N GLY A 96 -4.55 15.90 8.61
CA GLY A 96 -3.85 16.79 7.67
C GLY A 96 -3.87 16.34 6.22
N HIS A 97 -3.94 15.03 5.99
CA HIS A 97 -4.07 14.37 4.69
C HIS A 97 -5.13 13.27 4.80
N PRO A 98 -5.75 12.82 3.70
CA PRO A 98 -6.77 11.77 3.74
C PRO A 98 -6.26 10.47 4.37
N GLU A 99 -6.98 9.96 5.36
CA GLU A 99 -6.69 8.70 6.05
C GLU A 99 -7.93 7.80 6.10
N LEU A 100 -7.73 6.47 6.19
CA LEU A 100 -8.85 5.50 6.20
C LEU A 100 -9.71 5.56 7.47
N SER A 101 -9.26 6.24 8.52
CA SER A 101 -10.04 6.54 9.72
C SER A 101 -11.21 7.48 9.45
N THR A 102 -11.17 8.24 8.36
CA THR A 102 -12.24 9.14 7.92
C THR A 102 -13.25 8.38 7.06
N PRO A 103 -14.53 8.27 7.47
CA PRO A 103 -15.55 7.58 6.68
C PRO A 103 -15.69 8.18 5.27
N GLY A 104 -15.62 7.33 4.23
CA GLY A 104 -15.73 7.75 2.83
C GLY A 104 -14.40 8.00 2.14
N ILE A 105 -13.27 8.00 2.84
CA ILE A 105 -11.94 8.02 2.21
C ILE A 105 -11.61 6.62 1.67
N GLU A 106 -11.30 6.55 0.39
CA GLU A 106 -10.98 5.29 -0.30
C GLU A 106 -9.52 4.87 -0.11
N ILE A 107 -8.58 5.80 -0.20
CA ILE A 107 -7.13 5.59 -0.10
C ILE A 107 -6.51 6.68 0.78
N ALA A 108 -5.62 6.31 1.69
CA ALA A 108 -4.79 7.28 2.38
C ALA A 108 -3.73 7.83 1.41
N THR A 109 -3.61 9.15 1.35
CA THR A 109 -2.70 9.86 0.46
C THR A 109 -1.89 10.91 1.21
N GLY A 110 -0.96 11.56 0.51
CA GLY A 110 0.00 12.52 1.07
C GLY A 110 1.29 12.47 0.27
N PRO A 111 1.99 11.30 0.19
CA PRO A 111 3.04 11.14 -0.80
C PRO A 111 2.46 11.21 -2.21
N LEU A 112 2.95 12.16 -3.02
CA LEU A 112 2.43 12.43 -4.36
C LEU A 112 2.54 11.20 -5.28
N GLY A 113 1.60 11.06 -6.21
CA GLY A 113 1.52 9.95 -7.16
C GLY A 113 0.95 8.63 -6.59
N GLN A 114 0.97 8.45 -5.27
CA GLN A 114 0.41 7.23 -4.65
C GLN A 114 -1.09 7.08 -4.94
N GLY A 115 -1.85 8.18 -4.91
CA GLY A 115 -3.27 8.15 -5.20
C GLY A 115 -3.57 7.78 -6.66
N VAL A 116 -2.80 8.30 -7.62
CA VAL A 116 -2.91 7.94 -9.05
C VAL A 116 -2.70 6.43 -9.23
N ALA A 117 -1.61 5.88 -8.66
CA ALA A 117 -1.31 4.46 -8.80
C ALA A 117 -2.34 3.56 -8.08
N ASN A 118 -2.83 3.98 -6.91
CA ASN A 118 -3.92 3.27 -6.23
C ASN A 118 -5.25 3.35 -7.01
N ALA A 119 -5.55 4.47 -7.67
CA ALA A 119 -6.73 4.58 -8.52
C ALA A 119 -6.66 3.61 -9.72
N VAL A 120 -5.49 3.46 -10.34
CA VAL A 120 -5.24 2.42 -11.35
C VAL A 120 -5.48 1.03 -10.77
N GLY A 121 -4.95 0.75 -9.58
CA GLY A 121 -5.15 -0.52 -8.89
C GLY A 121 -6.61 -0.81 -8.53
N LEU A 122 -7.37 0.18 -8.07
CA LEU A 122 -8.82 0.06 -7.83
C LEU A 122 -9.58 -0.25 -9.13
N ALA A 123 -9.21 0.40 -10.24
CA ALA A 123 -9.81 0.15 -11.54
C ALA A 123 -9.51 -1.27 -12.04
N MET A 124 -8.27 -1.73 -11.88
CA MET A 124 -7.87 -3.12 -12.19
C MET A 124 -8.64 -4.12 -11.30
N ALA A 125 -8.75 -3.86 -10.01
CA ALA A 125 -9.49 -4.71 -9.08
C ALA A 125 -10.99 -4.78 -9.43
N ALA A 126 -11.58 -3.66 -9.83
CA ALA A 126 -12.96 -3.63 -10.32
C ALA A 126 -13.14 -4.48 -11.57
N LYS A 127 -12.20 -4.45 -12.53
CA LYS A 127 -12.23 -5.32 -13.71
C LYS A 127 -12.09 -6.80 -13.37
N SER A 128 -11.19 -7.15 -12.44
CA SER A 128 -11.10 -8.52 -11.93
C SER A 128 -12.41 -8.98 -11.27
N ALA A 129 -13.01 -8.13 -10.45
CA ALA A 129 -14.29 -8.42 -9.80
C ALA A 129 -15.45 -8.52 -10.80
N GLN A 130 -15.48 -7.66 -11.83
CA GLN A 130 -16.46 -7.68 -12.92
C GLN A 130 -16.39 -9.00 -13.69
N ASN A 131 -15.19 -9.47 -14.03
CA ASN A 131 -15.00 -10.78 -14.69
C ASN A 131 -15.49 -11.95 -13.85
N LEU A 132 -15.37 -11.89 -12.53
CA LEU A 132 -15.81 -12.94 -11.61
C LEU A 132 -17.33 -12.91 -11.37
N LEU A 133 -17.90 -11.72 -11.16
CA LEU A 133 -19.27 -11.56 -10.66
C LEU A 133 -20.27 -11.11 -11.72
N GLY A 134 -19.82 -10.48 -12.79
CA GLY A 134 -20.63 -9.93 -13.89
C GLY A 134 -20.85 -8.43 -13.79
N ASP A 135 -21.19 -7.84 -14.95
CA ASP A 135 -21.38 -6.39 -15.11
C ASP A 135 -22.56 -5.86 -14.32
N GLU A 136 -23.55 -6.69 -14.04
CA GLU A 136 -24.71 -6.36 -13.23
C GLU A 136 -24.37 -6.14 -11.74
N ILE A 137 -23.22 -6.65 -11.31
CA ILE A 137 -22.75 -6.56 -9.92
C ILE A 137 -21.61 -5.54 -9.79
N ILE A 138 -20.71 -5.46 -10.77
CA ILE A 138 -19.56 -4.57 -10.75
C ILE A 138 -19.49 -3.77 -12.05
N ASN A 139 -19.83 -2.48 -11.98
CA ASN A 139 -19.79 -1.57 -13.14
C ASN A 139 -19.46 -0.12 -12.76
N HIS A 140 -19.00 0.11 -11.53
CA HIS A 140 -18.68 1.45 -11.03
C HIS A 140 -17.41 2.02 -11.67
N LYS A 141 -17.31 3.35 -11.61
CA LYS A 141 -16.14 4.11 -12.05
C LYS A 141 -15.21 4.43 -10.87
N ILE A 142 -13.97 4.65 -11.20
CA ILE A 142 -12.94 5.16 -10.29
C ILE A 142 -12.56 6.56 -10.77
N TYR A 143 -12.80 7.57 -9.95
CA TYR A 143 -12.41 8.95 -10.19
C TYR A 143 -11.19 9.27 -9.31
N CYS A 144 -10.22 9.99 -9.88
CA CYS A 144 -9.04 10.40 -9.14
C CYS A 144 -8.70 11.86 -9.45
N LEU A 145 -8.70 12.70 -8.42
CA LEU A 145 -8.19 14.07 -8.51
C LEU A 145 -6.69 14.06 -8.29
N CYS A 146 -5.93 14.61 -9.23
CA CYS A 146 -4.48 14.73 -9.16
C CYS A 146 -4.01 16.13 -9.61
N GLY A 147 -2.85 16.54 -9.16
CA GLY A 147 -2.24 17.81 -9.52
C GLY A 147 -0.93 17.63 -10.29
N ASP A 148 -0.27 18.77 -10.59
CA ASP A 148 1.00 18.82 -11.29
C ASP A 148 2.06 17.93 -10.65
N GLY A 149 2.20 17.99 -9.32
CA GLY A 149 3.18 17.19 -8.59
C GLY A 149 2.91 15.70 -8.64
N ASP A 150 1.65 15.26 -8.61
CA ASP A 150 1.29 13.85 -8.77
C ASP A 150 1.76 13.31 -10.13
N LEU A 151 1.61 14.10 -11.20
CA LEU A 151 1.97 13.68 -12.55
C LEU A 151 3.47 13.81 -12.86
N GLN A 152 4.25 14.50 -12.04
CA GLN A 152 5.71 14.51 -12.10
C GLN A 152 6.34 13.27 -11.45
N GLU A 153 5.66 12.65 -10.49
CA GLU A 153 6.17 11.46 -9.82
C GLU A 153 6.30 10.25 -10.76
N GLY A 154 7.43 9.53 -10.66
CA GLY A 154 7.71 8.36 -11.50
C GLY A 154 6.67 7.27 -11.41
N ILE A 155 6.08 7.06 -10.22
CA ILE A 155 5.01 6.06 -10.00
C ILE A 155 3.79 6.32 -10.88
N SER A 156 3.48 7.58 -11.18
CA SER A 156 2.36 7.94 -12.06
C SER A 156 2.61 7.52 -13.52
N TYR A 157 3.87 7.62 -13.99
CA TYR A 157 4.25 7.10 -15.31
C TYR A 157 4.08 5.58 -15.38
N GLU A 158 4.57 4.87 -14.37
CA GLU A 158 4.46 3.42 -14.28
C GLU A 158 2.99 2.97 -14.30
N ALA A 159 2.17 3.55 -13.45
CA ALA A 159 0.76 3.17 -13.28
C ALA A 159 -0.10 3.55 -14.49
N CYS A 160 0.05 4.77 -15.03
CA CYS A 160 -0.74 5.24 -16.16
C CYS A 160 -0.41 4.48 -17.46
N ALA A 161 0.85 4.04 -17.65
CA ALA A 161 1.20 3.17 -18.77
C ALA A 161 0.51 1.80 -18.67
N LEU A 162 0.39 1.22 -17.46
CA LEU A 162 -0.37 -0.01 -17.25
C LEU A 162 -1.88 0.18 -17.50
N ALA A 163 -2.44 1.30 -17.05
CA ALA A 163 -3.85 1.61 -17.27
C ALA A 163 -4.20 1.66 -18.76
N GLY A 164 -3.37 2.33 -19.56
CA GLY A 164 -3.53 2.38 -21.02
C GLY A 164 -3.37 1.01 -21.69
N LYS A 165 -2.33 0.22 -21.28
CA LYS A 165 -2.13 -1.16 -21.77
C LYS A 165 -3.36 -2.04 -21.57
N HIS A 166 -4.05 -1.88 -20.44
CA HIS A 166 -5.22 -2.70 -20.08
C HIS A 166 -6.54 -2.06 -20.46
N SER A 167 -6.54 -0.91 -21.15
CA SER A 167 -7.72 -0.18 -21.59
C SER A 167 -8.76 -0.02 -20.47
N LEU A 168 -8.31 0.49 -19.29
CA LEU A 168 -9.16 0.60 -18.10
C LEU A 168 -10.24 1.69 -18.29
N ASP A 169 -11.31 1.36 -19.00
CA ASP A 169 -12.46 2.22 -19.34
C ASP A 169 -13.25 2.73 -18.10
N ASN A 170 -13.03 2.08 -16.96
CA ASN A 170 -13.63 2.44 -15.68
C ASN A 170 -12.78 3.44 -14.86
N LEU A 171 -11.67 3.94 -15.40
CA LEU A 171 -10.78 4.89 -14.74
C LEU A 171 -10.88 6.29 -15.34
N VAL A 172 -11.13 7.29 -14.51
CA VAL A 172 -11.16 8.71 -14.87
C VAL A 172 -10.19 9.48 -13.99
N LEU A 173 -9.11 10.01 -14.56
CA LEU A 173 -8.25 10.97 -13.90
C LEU A 173 -8.73 12.38 -14.21
N ILE A 174 -8.81 13.24 -13.20
CA ILE A 174 -9.10 14.66 -13.34
C ILE A 174 -7.88 15.41 -12.85
N TYR A 175 -7.15 15.98 -13.80
CA TYR A 175 -5.90 16.69 -13.55
C TYR A 175 -6.17 18.17 -13.35
N ASP A 176 -5.89 18.67 -12.14
CA ASP A 176 -5.86 20.08 -11.78
C ASP A 176 -4.65 20.75 -12.43
N SER A 177 -4.85 21.26 -13.64
CA SER A 177 -3.80 21.94 -14.43
C SER A 177 -3.79 23.42 -14.12
N ASN A 178 -3.15 23.82 -13.03
CA ASN A 178 -3.06 25.20 -12.58
C ASN A 178 -1.69 25.84 -12.75
N ASP A 179 -0.70 25.10 -13.27
CA ASP A 179 0.70 25.49 -13.53
C ASP A 179 1.49 25.88 -12.27
N ILE A 180 1.03 25.56 -11.07
CA ILE A 180 1.66 26.00 -9.82
C ILE A 180 1.99 24.81 -8.91
N THR A 181 3.22 24.76 -8.44
CA THR A 181 3.68 23.91 -7.36
C THR A 181 4.11 24.78 -6.17
N ILE A 182 4.63 24.14 -5.11
CA ILE A 182 5.06 24.86 -3.90
C ILE A 182 6.25 25.81 -4.18
N GLU A 183 7.11 25.47 -5.12
CA GLU A 183 8.30 26.26 -5.48
C GLU A 183 7.96 27.43 -6.42
N GLY A 184 6.87 27.33 -7.18
CA GLY A 184 6.47 28.35 -8.14
C GLY A 184 5.77 27.79 -9.36
N ASN A 185 5.99 28.42 -10.51
CA ASN A 185 5.42 27.95 -11.77
C ASN A 185 6.07 26.64 -12.20
N THR A 186 5.27 25.69 -12.68
CA THR A 186 5.74 24.35 -13.12
C THR A 186 6.83 24.41 -14.18
N CYS A 187 6.85 25.45 -15.03
CA CYS A 187 7.87 25.61 -16.09
C CYS A 187 9.31 25.72 -15.57
N ILE A 188 9.50 25.93 -14.27
CA ILE A 188 10.84 25.94 -13.65
C ILE A 188 11.51 24.57 -13.77
N ALA A 189 10.72 23.48 -13.66
CA ALA A 189 11.24 22.12 -13.60
C ALA A 189 10.53 21.15 -14.55
N TRP A 190 9.45 21.57 -15.22
CA TRP A 190 8.61 20.66 -16.00
C TRP A 190 8.01 21.35 -17.23
N SER A 191 8.14 20.69 -18.40
CA SER A 191 7.70 21.22 -19.69
C SER A 191 7.03 20.18 -20.58
N GLU A 192 6.50 19.10 -20.01
CA GLU A 192 5.87 18.03 -20.77
C GLU A 192 4.52 18.46 -21.35
N ASP A 193 4.20 17.96 -22.55
CA ASP A 193 2.82 17.94 -23.04
C ASP A 193 2.09 16.73 -22.44
N ILE A 194 1.36 16.96 -21.37
CA ILE A 194 0.61 15.92 -20.65
C ILE A 194 -0.42 15.24 -21.56
N LYS A 195 -1.08 16.00 -22.46
CA LYS A 195 -2.02 15.41 -23.39
C LYS A 195 -1.32 14.40 -24.29
N ALA A 196 -0.23 14.80 -24.93
CA ALA A 196 0.51 13.92 -25.83
C ALA A 196 1.07 12.67 -25.10
N ARG A 197 1.56 12.84 -23.85
CA ARG A 197 2.03 11.73 -23.03
C ARG A 197 0.94 10.69 -22.76
N PHE A 198 -0.24 11.12 -22.34
CA PHE A 198 -1.34 10.22 -22.01
C PHE A 198 -1.94 9.56 -23.28
N GLU A 199 -2.06 10.31 -24.39
CA GLU A 199 -2.49 9.75 -25.67
C GLU A 199 -1.52 8.67 -26.16
N ALA A 200 -0.19 8.90 -26.06
CA ALA A 200 0.83 7.90 -26.37
C ALA A 200 0.77 6.67 -25.46
N ALA A 201 0.33 6.83 -24.21
CA ALA A 201 0.12 5.74 -23.28
C ALA A 201 -1.22 5.00 -23.51
N GLY A 202 -2.03 5.38 -24.50
CA GLY A 202 -3.29 4.70 -24.84
C GLY A 202 -4.52 5.23 -24.12
N TRP A 203 -4.47 6.44 -23.57
CA TRP A 203 -5.60 7.11 -22.93
C TRP A 203 -6.40 7.96 -23.92
N GLU A 204 -7.68 8.17 -23.61
CA GLU A 204 -8.43 9.27 -24.16
C GLU A 204 -8.24 10.51 -23.31
N VAL A 205 -8.18 11.70 -23.93
CA VAL A 205 -7.88 12.96 -23.24
C VAL A 205 -8.83 14.06 -23.67
N ALA A 206 -9.42 14.77 -22.69
CA ALA A 206 -10.10 16.03 -22.90
C ALA A 206 -9.38 17.18 -22.18
N ARG A 207 -9.48 18.38 -22.73
CA ARG A 207 -9.12 19.64 -22.06
C ARG A 207 -10.38 20.46 -21.85
N ILE A 208 -10.56 20.96 -20.64
CA ILE A 208 -11.73 21.77 -20.27
C ILE A 208 -11.29 23.00 -19.46
N ASN A 209 -12.13 24.02 -19.48
CA ASN A 209 -12.08 25.07 -18.49
C ASN A 209 -12.67 24.51 -17.18
N GLY A 210 -11.82 24.30 -16.16
CA GLY A 210 -12.22 23.75 -14.86
C GLY A 210 -13.09 24.69 -14.02
N HIS A 211 -13.46 25.86 -14.56
CA HIS A 211 -14.38 26.83 -13.96
C HIS A 211 -15.71 26.96 -14.73
N ASP A 212 -15.86 26.23 -15.84
CA ASP A 212 -17.08 26.21 -16.65
C ASP A 212 -17.88 24.92 -16.38
N ILE A 213 -19.07 25.06 -15.78
CA ILE A 213 -19.87 23.90 -15.39
C ILE A 213 -20.34 23.08 -16.60
N ASP A 214 -20.66 23.74 -17.73
CA ASP A 214 -21.13 23.03 -18.90
C ASP A 214 -20.04 22.14 -19.50
N GLU A 215 -18.79 22.63 -19.53
CA GLU A 215 -17.62 21.84 -19.95
C GLU A 215 -17.32 20.71 -18.96
N ILE A 216 -17.41 20.98 -17.65
CA ILE A 216 -17.20 19.98 -16.59
C ILE A 216 -18.23 18.86 -16.71
N GLU A 217 -19.53 19.20 -16.74
CA GLU A 217 -20.60 18.21 -16.88
C GLU A 217 -20.49 17.40 -18.18
N PHE A 218 -20.18 18.06 -19.30
CA PHE A 218 -19.99 17.39 -20.58
C PHE A 218 -18.85 16.37 -20.52
N ALA A 219 -17.70 16.73 -19.94
CA ALA A 219 -16.57 15.83 -19.81
C ALA A 219 -16.87 14.64 -18.89
N LEU A 220 -17.54 14.88 -17.74
CA LEU A 220 -17.92 13.83 -16.81
C LEU A 220 -18.97 12.87 -17.40
N LYS A 221 -19.97 13.39 -18.13
CA LYS A 221 -20.95 12.56 -18.87
C LYS A 221 -20.28 11.71 -19.94
N ASN A 222 -19.30 12.26 -20.66
CA ASN A 222 -18.55 11.52 -21.67
C ASN A 222 -17.71 10.36 -21.06
N ALA A 223 -17.32 10.44 -19.80
CA ALA A 223 -16.60 9.37 -19.12
C ALA A 223 -17.38 8.04 -19.07
N GLU A 224 -18.71 8.09 -19.07
CA GLU A 224 -19.58 6.90 -19.09
C GLU A 224 -19.45 6.06 -20.38
N HIS A 225 -19.03 6.68 -21.49
CA HIS A 225 -18.99 6.10 -22.83
C HIS A 225 -17.57 5.81 -23.33
N LYS A 226 -16.56 5.87 -22.45
CA LYS A 226 -15.17 5.62 -22.81
C LYS A 226 -14.86 4.12 -22.84
N GLU A 227 -14.02 3.74 -23.81
CA GLU A 227 -13.51 2.37 -23.97
C GLU A 227 -12.05 2.24 -23.49
N ARG A 228 -11.47 3.37 -23.05
CA ARG A 228 -10.09 3.49 -22.56
C ARG A 228 -10.08 4.34 -21.28
N PRO A 229 -9.01 4.30 -20.49
CA PRO A 229 -8.87 5.21 -19.37
C PRO A 229 -8.94 6.67 -19.87
N TYR A 230 -9.59 7.52 -19.11
CA TYR A 230 -9.90 8.87 -19.51
C TYR A 230 -9.23 9.91 -18.64
N LEU A 231 -8.48 10.82 -19.25
CA LEU A 231 -7.89 11.98 -18.58
C LEU A 231 -8.68 13.23 -18.92
N ILE A 232 -9.19 13.93 -17.92
CA ILE A 232 -9.78 15.25 -18.02
C ILE A 232 -8.74 16.25 -17.50
N ILE A 233 -8.12 17.01 -18.40
CA ILE A 233 -7.22 18.13 -18.06
C ILE A 233 -8.10 19.34 -17.77
N ALA A 234 -8.36 19.61 -16.50
CA ALA A 234 -9.14 20.75 -16.04
C ALA A 234 -8.22 21.95 -15.82
N ARG A 235 -8.30 22.94 -16.71
CA ARG A 235 -7.56 24.18 -16.52
C ARG A 235 -8.20 24.99 -15.42
N THR A 236 -7.51 25.17 -14.30
CA THR A 236 -7.99 25.90 -13.13
C THR A 236 -7.06 27.05 -12.78
N THR A 237 -7.45 27.81 -11.78
CA THR A 237 -6.65 28.86 -11.16
C THR A 237 -6.48 28.52 -9.69
N ILE A 238 -5.24 28.30 -9.24
CA ILE A 238 -4.96 28.03 -7.82
C ILE A 238 -5.49 29.19 -6.96
N ALA A 239 -6.10 28.86 -5.81
CA ALA A 239 -6.68 29.85 -4.89
C ALA A 239 -7.70 30.81 -5.56
N LYS A 240 -8.51 30.28 -6.50
CA LYS A 240 -9.55 31.09 -7.15
C LYS A 240 -10.44 31.78 -6.12
N GLY A 241 -10.66 33.08 -6.30
CA GLY A 241 -11.42 33.92 -5.39
C GLY A 241 -10.61 34.50 -4.21
N ALA A 242 -9.30 34.20 -4.09
CA ALA A 242 -8.43 34.73 -3.04
C ALA A 242 -7.78 36.08 -3.40
N LEU A 243 -8.42 36.87 -4.25
CA LEU A 243 -7.99 38.22 -4.66
C LEU A 243 -6.53 38.24 -5.11
N GLU A 244 -5.66 39.01 -4.43
CA GLU A 244 -4.24 39.17 -4.77
C GLU A 244 -3.40 37.88 -4.65
N LEU A 245 -3.90 36.84 -4.02
CA LEU A 245 -3.26 35.52 -3.95
C LEU A 245 -3.78 34.54 -5.00
N GLU A 246 -4.80 34.92 -5.77
CA GLU A 246 -5.28 34.11 -6.88
C GLU A 246 -4.20 33.90 -7.93
N GLY A 247 -3.95 32.65 -8.34
CA GLY A 247 -2.88 32.27 -9.27
C GLY A 247 -1.46 32.27 -8.65
N SER A 248 -1.32 32.54 -7.36
CA SER A 248 -0.01 32.65 -6.71
C SER A 248 0.39 31.36 -6.00
N HIS A 249 1.67 30.97 -6.15
CA HIS A 249 2.26 29.87 -5.38
C HIS A 249 2.22 30.09 -3.86
N LYS A 250 2.13 31.35 -3.40
CA LYS A 250 2.04 31.68 -1.98
C LYS A 250 0.79 31.13 -1.31
N ALA A 251 -0.27 30.90 -2.09
CA ALA A 251 -1.51 30.30 -1.60
C ALA A 251 -1.49 28.76 -1.65
N HIS A 252 -0.40 28.14 -2.13
CA HIS A 252 -0.35 26.68 -2.28
C HIS A 252 -0.47 25.99 -0.91
N GLY A 253 0.37 26.33 0.06
CA GLY A 253 0.51 25.58 1.33
C GLY A 253 0.48 26.44 2.60
N ALA A 254 -0.14 27.59 2.57
CA ALA A 254 -0.26 28.48 3.71
C ALA A 254 -1.67 29.06 3.83
N PRO A 255 -2.17 29.35 5.06
CA PRO A 255 -3.40 30.10 5.26
C PRO A 255 -3.39 31.43 4.51
N LEU A 256 -4.57 31.87 4.07
CA LEU A 256 -4.70 33.15 3.34
C LEU A 256 -4.45 34.37 4.25
N GLY A 257 -4.70 34.21 5.55
CA GLY A 257 -4.77 35.27 6.52
C GLY A 257 -6.19 35.84 6.69
N ALA A 258 -6.58 36.10 7.94
CA ALA A 258 -7.96 36.45 8.28
C ALA A 258 -8.49 37.68 7.53
N ASP A 259 -7.64 38.73 7.33
CA ASP A 259 -8.04 39.92 6.58
C ASP A 259 -8.32 39.63 5.11
N LEU A 260 -7.43 38.91 4.45
CA LEU A 260 -7.63 38.54 3.04
C LEU A 260 -8.85 37.65 2.86
N LEU A 261 -9.03 36.64 3.74
CA LEU A 261 -10.19 35.76 3.69
C LEU A 261 -11.50 36.52 3.87
N ALA A 262 -11.55 37.48 4.80
CA ALA A 262 -12.71 38.34 4.98
C ALA A 262 -13.03 39.17 3.73
N ARG A 263 -12.02 39.80 3.12
CA ARG A 263 -12.19 40.57 1.86
C ARG A 263 -12.60 39.64 0.69
N ALA A 264 -12.07 38.45 0.62
CA ALA A 264 -12.44 37.46 -0.40
C ALA A 264 -13.90 37.04 -0.27
N LYS A 265 -14.39 36.79 0.95
CA LYS A 265 -15.82 36.53 1.21
C LYS A 265 -16.71 37.71 0.81
N GLU A 266 -16.33 38.93 1.16
CA GLU A 266 -17.07 40.16 0.78
C GLU A 266 -17.16 40.31 -0.76
N ALA A 267 -16.04 40.04 -1.48
CA ALA A 267 -16.02 40.07 -2.93
C ALA A 267 -16.95 38.99 -3.55
N ALA A 268 -17.07 37.85 -2.90
CA ALA A 268 -17.99 36.77 -3.27
C ALA A 268 -19.45 37.03 -2.78
N LYS A 269 -19.74 38.20 -2.23
CA LYS A 269 -21.06 38.58 -1.67
C LYS A 269 -21.50 37.71 -0.49
N LEU A 270 -20.56 37.19 0.27
CA LEU A 270 -20.79 36.45 1.51
C LEU A 270 -20.51 37.34 2.74
N ASP A 271 -21.06 36.93 3.88
CA ASP A 271 -20.76 37.62 5.13
C ASP A 271 -19.30 37.42 5.53
N LYS A 272 -18.54 38.52 5.51
CA LYS A 272 -17.10 38.53 5.81
C LYS A 272 -16.76 38.19 7.27
N THR A 273 -17.74 38.26 8.17
CA THR A 273 -17.56 38.02 9.60
C THR A 273 -17.87 36.58 10.01
N SER A 274 -18.55 35.85 9.14
CA SER A 274 -18.99 34.48 9.40
C SER A 274 -18.01 33.45 8.81
N SER A 275 -17.81 32.36 9.53
CA SER A 275 -17.01 31.21 9.08
C SER A 275 -17.82 29.92 9.19
N PHE A 276 -17.48 28.93 8.35
CA PHE A 276 -18.14 27.62 8.30
C PHE A 276 -19.65 27.72 8.02
N VAL A 277 -20.03 28.61 7.10
CA VAL A 277 -21.43 28.82 6.72
C VAL A 277 -21.79 27.93 5.55
N VAL A 278 -22.88 27.19 5.69
CA VAL A 278 -23.53 26.44 4.61
C VAL A 278 -25.01 26.80 4.65
N GLU A 279 -25.51 27.40 3.58
CA GLU A 279 -26.94 27.74 3.47
C GLU A 279 -27.78 26.48 3.27
N ASP A 280 -28.98 26.43 3.83
CA ASP A 280 -29.87 25.27 3.80
C ASP A 280 -30.25 24.85 2.36
N ASP A 281 -30.44 25.81 1.47
CA ASP A 281 -30.79 25.55 0.05
C ASP A 281 -29.60 24.94 -0.71
N VAL A 282 -28.36 25.32 -0.35
CA VAL A 282 -27.11 24.75 -0.91
C VAL A 282 -26.90 23.33 -0.39
N LEU A 283 -27.07 23.12 0.92
CA LEU A 283 -26.95 21.79 1.52
C LEU A 283 -28.00 20.83 0.94
N PHE A 284 -29.24 21.32 0.78
CA PHE A 284 -30.32 20.55 0.16
C PHE A 284 -29.97 20.15 -1.29
N ALA A 285 -29.45 21.11 -2.09
CA ALA A 285 -29.03 20.83 -3.47
C ALA A 285 -27.94 19.76 -3.58
N PHE A 286 -26.93 19.78 -2.70
CA PHE A 286 -25.91 18.73 -2.65
C PHE A 286 -26.50 17.38 -2.28
N ARG A 287 -27.42 17.35 -1.32
CA ARG A 287 -28.01 16.09 -0.83
C ARG A 287 -29.06 15.49 -1.77
N THR A 288 -29.72 16.31 -2.59
CA THR A 288 -30.60 15.81 -3.65
C THR A 288 -29.82 15.02 -4.70
N ALA A 289 -28.57 15.38 -4.99
CA ALA A 289 -27.72 14.61 -5.91
C ALA A 289 -27.49 13.15 -5.45
N LEU A 290 -27.63 12.87 -4.16
CA LEU A 290 -27.49 11.51 -3.60
C LEU A 290 -28.62 10.56 -4.03
N GLU A 291 -29.74 11.06 -4.53
CA GLU A 291 -30.82 10.22 -5.07
C GLU A 291 -30.30 9.30 -6.19
N LEU A 292 -29.30 9.73 -6.96
CA LEU A 292 -28.65 8.90 -7.97
C LEU A 292 -28.00 7.65 -7.35
N GLY A 293 -27.31 7.83 -6.23
CA GLY A 293 -26.68 6.74 -5.48
C GLY A 293 -27.69 5.80 -4.85
N ASP A 294 -28.74 6.36 -4.21
CA ASP A 294 -29.82 5.55 -3.60
C ASP A 294 -30.53 4.68 -4.68
N LEU A 295 -30.85 5.26 -5.85
CA LEU A 295 -31.46 4.52 -6.97
C LEU A 295 -30.52 3.46 -7.55
N ALA A 296 -29.24 3.80 -7.72
CA ALA A 296 -28.24 2.86 -8.23
C ALA A 296 -28.03 1.69 -7.27
N GLN A 297 -27.98 1.95 -5.96
CA GLN A 297 -27.84 0.91 -4.95
C GLN A 297 -29.09 0.02 -4.86
N ALA A 298 -30.28 0.58 -4.94
CA ALA A 298 -31.53 -0.20 -4.96
C ALA A 298 -31.56 -1.17 -6.15
N LYS A 299 -31.23 -0.70 -7.36
CA LYS A 299 -31.12 -1.55 -8.55
C LYS A 299 -30.03 -2.61 -8.39
N TRP A 300 -28.89 -2.25 -7.84
CA TRP A 300 -27.80 -3.20 -7.57
C TRP A 300 -28.24 -4.29 -6.57
N GLN A 301 -29.01 -3.94 -5.54
CA GLN A 301 -29.54 -4.90 -4.58
C GLN A 301 -30.48 -5.92 -5.23
N GLU A 302 -31.30 -5.48 -6.22
CA GLU A 302 -32.12 -6.38 -7.02
C GLU A 302 -31.25 -7.35 -7.82
N SER A 303 -30.22 -6.87 -8.50
CA SER A 303 -29.27 -7.71 -9.23
C SER A 303 -28.57 -8.72 -8.30
N LEU A 304 -28.15 -8.27 -7.12
CA LEU A 304 -27.52 -9.12 -6.11
C LEU A 304 -28.46 -10.25 -5.63
N ASN A 305 -29.74 -9.94 -5.40
CA ASN A 305 -30.75 -10.91 -4.98
C ASN A 305 -31.00 -11.97 -6.07
N ASN A 306 -30.90 -11.57 -7.33
CA ASN A 306 -31.13 -12.41 -8.52
C ASN A 306 -29.90 -13.23 -8.95
N LEU A 307 -28.75 -13.08 -8.29
CA LEU A 307 -27.57 -13.93 -8.57
C LEU A 307 -27.90 -15.40 -8.38
N ASN A 308 -27.35 -16.26 -9.25
CA ASN A 308 -27.41 -17.70 -9.07
C ASN A 308 -26.59 -18.15 -7.85
N ASP A 309 -26.81 -19.37 -7.39
CA ASP A 309 -26.16 -19.90 -6.18
C ASP A 309 -24.63 -20.01 -6.31
N GLU A 310 -24.11 -20.25 -7.51
CA GLU A 310 -22.68 -20.30 -7.78
C GLU A 310 -22.03 -18.93 -7.56
N LYS A 311 -22.56 -17.87 -8.16
CA LYS A 311 -22.06 -16.49 -7.97
C LYS A 311 -22.24 -15.99 -6.55
N LYS A 312 -23.34 -16.37 -5.86
CA LYS A 312 -23.54 -16.08 -4.43
C LYS A 312 -22.47 -16.74 -3.58
N SER A 313 -22.18 -18.00 -3.85
CA SER A 313 -21.13 -18.74 -3.14
C SER A 313 -19.74 -18.14 -3.39
N LEU A 314 -19.46 -17.76 -4.65
CA LEU A 314 -18.21 -17.09 -5.03
C LEU A 314 -18.06 -15.74 -4.32
N LEU A 315 -19.09 -14.89 -4.33
CA LEU A 315 -19.06 -13.59 -3.63
C LEU A 315 -18.81 -13.77 -2.13
N ASN A 316 -19.47 -14.74 -1.51
CA ASN A 316 -19.22 -15.07 -0.10
C ASN A 316 -17.77 -15.51 0.14
N ALA A 317 -17.20 -16.32 -0.74
CA ALA A 317 -15.80 -16.78 -0.62
C ALA A 317 -14.80 -15.64 -0.83
N LEU A 318 -15.13 -14.64 -1.66
CA LEU A 318 -14.32 -13.42 -1.84
C LEU A 318 -14.37 -12.51 -0.61
N LEU A 319 -15.58 -12.30 -0.05
CA LEU A 319 -15.79 -11.45 1.14
C LEU A 319 -15.26 -12.09 2.44
N LYS A 320 -15.33 -13.41 2.53
CA LYS A 320 -14.95 -14.18 3.73
C LYS A 320 -14.08 -15.38 3.33
N PRO A 321 -12.80 -15.16 3.03
CA PRO A 321 -11.89 -16.23 2.63
C PRO A 321 -11.74 -17.26 3.76
N ASP A 322 -11.91 -18.54 3.42
CA ASP A 322 -11.78 -19.67 4.36
C ASP A 322 -10.41 -20.33 4.23
N PHE A 323 -9.48 -19.94 5.08
CA PHE A 323 -8.10 -20.44 5.08
C PHE A 323 -7.98 -21.93 5.45
N THR A 324 -9.03 -22.53 6.03
CA THR A 324 -9.02 -23.96 6.38
C THR A 324 -9.08 -24.87 5.15
N LYS A 325 -9.49 -24.33 4.00
CA LYS A 325 -9.54 -25.03 2.70
C LYS A 325 -8.19 -25.17 2.02
N ILE A 326 -7.15 -24.51 2.53
CA ILE A 326 -5.82 -24.58 1.90
C ILE A 326 -5.20 -25.94 2.17
N SER A 327 -4.93 -26.67 1.09
CA SER A 327 -4.21 -27.94 1.14
C SER A 327 -2.71 -27.67 1.12
N TRP A 328 -2.11 -27.60 2.29
CA TRP A 328 -0.69 -27.25 2.44
C TRP A 328 0.21 -28.34 1.86
N PRO A 329 1.22 -27.98 1.02
CA PRO A 329 2.21 -28.95 0.53
C PRO A 329 3.03 -29.56 1.68
N ASP A 330 3.34 -30.85 1.56
CA ASP A 330 4.26 -31.53 2.49
C ASP A 330 5.71 -31.25 2.06
N PHE A 331 6.48 -30.68 2.98
CA PHE A 331 7.90 -30.39 2.80
C PHE A 331 8.83 -31.21 3.71
N LYS A 332 8.32 -32.30 4.26
CA LYS A 332 9.11 -33.14 5.18
C LYS A 332 10.44 -33.58 4.56
N GLY A 333 11.55 -33.23 5.23
CA GLY A 333 12.89 -33.54 4.76
C GLY A 333 13.33 -32.83 3.47
N ALA A 334 12.58 -31.86 2.99
CA ALA A 334 12.87 -31.18 1.72
C ALA A 334 14.06 -30.21 1.87
N LYS A 335 15.09 -30.41 1.06
CA LYS A 335 16.21 -29.51 0.87
C LYS A 335 15.95 -28.68 -0.39
N MET A 336 15.55 -27.45 -0.22
CA MET A 336 15.20 -26.54 -1.32
C MET A 336 15.30 -25.07 -0.93
N ALA A 337 15.35 -24.18 -1.94
CA ALA A 337 15.25 -22.75 -1.72
C ALA A 337 13.87 -22.36 -1.17
N THR A 338 13.83 -21.40 -0.29
CA THR A 338 12.53 -20.95 0.26
C THR A 338 11.68 -20.27 -0.80
N ARG A 339 12.24 -19.67 -1.87
CA ARG A 339 11.47 -19.20 -3.02
C ARG A 339 10.77 -20.34 -3.77
N ASP A 340 11.39 -21.53 -3.88
CA ASP A 340 10.80 -22.68 -4.56
C ASP A 340 9.68 -23.32 -3.72
N SER A 341 9.84 -23.38 -2.38
CA SER A 341 8.74 -23.78 -1.50
C SER A 341 7.60 -22.76 -1.57
N ASN A 342 7.93 -21.46 -1.63
CA ASN A 342 6.95 -20.39 -1.75
C ASN A 342 6.10 -20.52 -3.03
N HIS A 343 6.69 -20.88 -4.16
CA HIS A 343 5.94 -21.16 -5.40
C HIS A 343 4.82 -22.19 -5.18
N LYS A 344 5.14 -23.29 -4.50
CA LYS A 344 4.14 -24.33 -4.19
C LYS A 344 3.07 -23.82 -3.23
N LEU A 345 3.47 -22.99 -2.25
CA LEU A 345 2.53 -22.38 -1.28
C LEU A 345 1.59 -21.38 -1.96
N LEU A 346 2.10 -20.48 -2.81
CA LEU A 346 1.28 -19.54 -3.58
C LEU A 346 0.23 -20.27 -4.42
N ASN A 347 0.63 -21.36 -5.09
CA ASN A 347 -0.28 -22.15 -5.89
C ASN A 347 -1.34 -22.88 -5.05
N ALA A 348 -0.97 -23.42 -3.88
CA ALA A 348 -1.92 -24.04 -2.96
C ALA A 348 -2.94 -23.03 -2.40
N ILE A 349 -2.48 -21.84 -2.04
CA ILE A 349 -3.34 -20.75 -1.57
C ILE A 349 -4.28 -20.29 -2.69
N SER A 350 -3.74 -20.08 -3.90
CA SER A 350 -4.53 -19.63 -5.05
C SER A 350 -5.59 -20.65 -5.48
N ALA A 351 -5.30 -21.94 -5.36
CA ALA A 351 -6.26 -23.01 -5.66
C ALA A 351 -7.44 -23.02 -4.67
N ALA A 352 -7.19 -22.69 -3.41
CA ALA A 352 -8.21 -22.67 -2.35
C ALA A 352 -9.01 -21.36 -2.28
N LEU A 353 -8.37 -20.23 -2.60
CA LEU A 353 -8.94 -18.91 -2.41
C LEU A 353 -9.16 -18.19 -3.76
N PRO A 354 -10.42 -17.95 -4.15
CA PRO A 354 -10.71 -17.28 -5.43
C PRO A 354 -10.16 -15.86 -5.51
N GLY A 355 -10.07 -15.14 -4.39
CA GLY A 355 -9.55 -13.78 -4.30
C GLY A 355 -8.03 -13.66 -4.17
N PHE A 356 -7.27 -14.76 -4.09
CA PHE A 356 -5.80 -14.71 -4.01
C PHE A 356 -5.19 -14.61 -5.40
N LEU A 357 -4.47 -13.53 -5.67
CA LEU A 357 -3.88 -13.19 -6.96
C LEU A 357 -2.62 -12.34 -6.81
N GLY A 358 -1.84 -12.20 -7.85
CA GLY A 358 -0.66 -11.33 -7.81
C GLY A 358 0.31 -11.56 -8.94
N GLY A 359 1.54 -11.07 -8.80
CA GLY A 359 2.57 -11.19 -9.81
C GLY A 359 3.89 -10.53 -9.42
N SER A 360 4.78 -10.38 -10.40
CA SER A 360 6.11 -9.83 -10.23
C SER A 360 6.36 -8.61 -11.09
N ALA A 361 7.35 -7.80 -10.70
CA ALA A 361 7.94 -6.76 -11.56
C ALA A 361 8.90 -7.40 -12.58
N ASP A 362 8.35 -8.06 -13.59
CA ASP A 362 9.05 -8.76 -14.69
C ASP A 362 10.00 -9.91 -14.25
N LEU A 363 9.91 -10.37 -13.02
CA LEU A 363 10.82 -11.35 -12.42
C LEU A 363 10.16 -12.68 -12.05
N ALA A 364 8.94 -12.97 -12.55
CA ALA A 364 8.18 -14.16 -12.17
C ALA A 364 8.97 -15.49 -12.30
N PRO A 365 9.76 -15.74 -13.36
CA PRO A 365 10.57 -16.98 -13.47
C PRO A 365 11.64 -17.11 -12.37
N SER A 366 12.25 -15.99 -11.96
CA SER A 366 13.30 -15.96 -10.94
C SER A 366 12.72 -15.92 -9.52
N ASN A 367 11.64 -15.16 -9.30
CA ASN A 367 10.94 -15.10 -8.02
C ASN A 367 10.09 -16.35 -7.74
N LYS A 368 9.82 -17.16 -8.76
CA LYS A 368 8.95 -18.35 -8.66
C LYS A 368 7.53 -17.98 -8.19
N THR A 369 6.92 -16.99 -8.84
CA THR A 369 5.64 -16.41 -8.40
C THR A 369 4.49 -16.58 -9.38
N GLU A 370 4.69 -17.34 -10.46
CA GLU A 370 3.63 -17.70 -11.38
C GLU A 370 2.57 -18.58 -10.67
N LEU A 371 1.32 -18.21 -10.82
CA LEU A 371 0.17 -19.04 -10.43
C LEU A 371 -0.20 -19.93 -11.60
N SER A 372 0.21 -21.19 -11.51
CA SER A 372 0.01 -22.19 -12.57
C SER A 372 -1.48 -22.43 -12.82
N LEU A 373 -1.86 -22.49 -14.11
CA LEU A 373 -3.25 -22.72 -14.55
C LEU A 373 -4.27 -21.66 -14.10
N ALA A 374 -3.81 -20.54 -13.55
CA ALA A 374 -4.69 -19.49 -13.05
C ALA A 374 -5.00 -18.41 -14.10
N GLY A 375 -4.36 -18.45 -15.27
CA GLY A 375 -4.51 -17.48 -16.35
C GLY A 375 -4.01 -16.07 -16.00
N ASP A 376 -4.06 -15.18 -16.98
CA ASP A 376 -3.55 -13.83 -16.88
C ASP A 376 -4.67 -12.79 -16.72
N TYR A 377 -4.37 -11.69 -16.04
CA TYR A 377 -5.25 -10.53 -15.96
C TYR A 377 -5.71 -10.07 -17.36
N PRO A 378 -6.97 -9.66 -17.58
CA PRO A 378 -8.02 -9.44 -16.57
C PRO A 378 -8.84 -10.67 -16.19
N HIS A 379 -8.72 -11.80 -16.91
CA HIS A 379 -9.56 -12.98 -16.74
C HIS A 379 -8.98 -14.00 -15.75
N GLY A 380 -7.69 -13.86 -15.44
CA GLY A 380 -6.95 -14.75 -14.54
C GLY A 380 -6.33 -14.00 -13.36
N LYS A 381 -5.49 -14.73 -12.62
CA LYS A 381 -4.93 -14.27 -11.34
C LYS A 381 -3.48 -13.80 -11.44
N ASN A 382 -2.79 -14.02 -12.56
CA ASN A 382 -1.43 -13.52 -12.78
C ASN A 382 -1.47 -12.06 -13.23
N LEU A 383 -0.89 -11.17 -12.43
CA LEU A 383 -0.73 -9.75 -12.75
C LEU A 383 0.68 -9.51 -13.31
N HIS A 384 0.76 -8.92 -14.50
CA HIS A 384 2.03 -8.61 -15.14
C HIS A 384 2.31 -7.12 -15.04
N PHE A 385 3.15 -6.73 -14.07
CA PHE A 385 3.45 -5.30 -13.81
C PHE A 385 4.52 -4.74 -14.74
N GLY A 386 5.36 -5.59 -15.34
CA GLY A 386 6.59 -5.17 -15.99
C GLY A 386 7.60 -4.62 -14.96
N ILE A 387 8.64 -3.95 -15.40
CA ILE A 387 9.67 -3.35 -14.52
C ILE A 387 9.08 -2.05 -13.92
N ARG A 388 8.23 -2.18 -12.91
CA ARG A 388 7.44 -1.10 -12.27
C ARG A 388 7.16 -1.42 -10.81
N GLU A 389 8.19 -1.54 -9.98
CA GLU A 389 8.08 -1.96 -8.58
C GLU A 389 7.19 -1.02 -7.77
N HIS A 390 7.33 0.29 -7.97
CA HIS A 390 6.60 1.28 -7.17
C HIS A 390 5.10 1.24 -7.45
N ALA A 391 4.70 1.27 -8.74
CA ALA A 391 3.30 1.11 -9.11
C ALA A 391 2.76 -0.28 -8.74
N MET A 392 3.54 -1.34 -8.88
CA MET A 392 3.19 -2.70 -8.47
C MET A 392 2.74 -2.74 -7.00
N GLY A 393 3.54 -2.16 -6.11
CA GLY A 393 3.21 -2.10 -4.68
C GLY A 393 1.92 -1.33 -4.41
N ALA A 394 1.74 -0.16 -5.03
CA ALA A 394 0.55 0.66 -4.85
C ALA A 394 -0.71 0.04 -5.48
N ILE A 395 -0.61 -0.63 -6.63
CA ILE A 395 -1.70 -1.36 -7.27
C ILE A 395 -2.14 -2.52 -6.36
N CYS A 396 -1.21 -3.28 -5.78
CA CYS A 396 -1.56 -4.35 -4.85
C CYS A 396 -2.18 -3.80 -3.55
N ASN A 397 -1.73 -2.64 -3.06
CA ASN A 397 -2.40 -1.95 -1.95
C ASN A 397 -3.87 -1.66 -2.28
N ALA A 398 -4.15 -1.19 -3.49
CA ALA A 398 -5.50 -0.92 -3.95
C ALA A 398 -6.36 -2.19 -4.08
N TYR A 399 -5.79 -3.30 -4.57
CA TYR A 399 -6.48 -4.60 -4.58
C TYR A 399 -6.87 -5.06 -3.17
N ALA A 400 -5.96 -4.93 -2.21
CA ALA A 400 -6.26 -5.23 -0.80
C ALA A 400 -7.35 -4.32 -0.25
N ARG A 401 -7.30 -3.02 -0.56
CA ARG A 401 -8.29 -2.02 -0.13
C ARG A 401 -9.66 -2.22 -0.80
N TYR A 402 -9.69 -2.80 -1.99
CA TYR A 402 -10.94 -3.07 -2.71
C TYR A 402 -11.86 -4.00 -1.91
N GLY A 403 -11.31 -4.91 -1.11
CA GLY A 403 -12.02 -5.70 -0.12
C GLY A 403 -12.48 -7.08 -0.59
N LEU A 404 -12.21 -7.47 -1.84
CA LEU A 404 -12.50 -8.80 -2.39
C LEU A 404 -11.25 -9.67 -2.61
N PHE A 405 -10.06 -9.07 -2.51
CA PHE A 405 -8.83 -9.71 -2.93
C PHE A 405 -7.78 -9.76 -1.82
N LEU A 406 -6.96 -10.80 -1.89
CA LEU A 406 -5.75 -10.99 -1.10
C LEU A 406 -4.56 -10.95 -2.08
N PRO A 407 -4.01 -9.77 -2.39
CA PRO A 407 -2.98 -9.64 -3.39
C PRO A 407 -1.60 -10.00 -2.85
N PHE A 408 -0.73 -10.46 -3.75
CA PHE A 408 0.70 -10.46 -3.53
C PHE A 408 1.45 -9.77 -4.67
N CYS A 409 2.63 -9.23 -4.37
CA CYS A 409 3.55 -8.74 -5.40
C CYS A 409 5.00 -9.13 -5.06
N ALA A 410 5.83 -9.24 -6.09
CA ALA A 410 7.15 -9.81 -5.94
C ALA A 410 8.23 -9.08 -6.75
N THR A 411 9.41 -9.01 -6.15
CA THR A 411 10.66 -8.60 -6.81
C THR A 411 11.86 -9.20 -6.05
N PHE A 412 13.10 -8.94 -6.51
CA PHE A 412 14.27 -9.23 -5.70
C PHE A 412 14.32 -8.32 -4.48
N PHE A 413 14.86 -8.80 -3.38
CA PHE A 413 14.80 -8.08 -2.10
C PHE A 413 15.48 -6.71 -2.16
N VAL A 414 16.62 -6.60 -2.84
CA VAL A 414 17.31 -5.32 -3.03
C VAL A 414 16.42 -4.28 -3.74
N PHE A 415 15.52 -4.71 -4.63
CA PHE A 415 14.62 -3.80 -5.35
C PHE A 415 13.37 -3.40 -4.53
N SER A 416 13.27 -3.85 -3.28
CA SER A 416 12.32 -3.27 -2.33
C SER A 416 12.53 -1.77 -2.12
N ASP A 417 13.72 -1.25 -2.40
CA ASP A 417 14.02 0.18 -2.37
C ASP A 417 13.16 0.99 -3.34
N TYR A 418 12.87 0.43 -4.53
CA TYR A 418 12.01 1.12 -5.52
C TYR A 418 10.55 1.23 -5.06
N LEU A 419 10.04 0.27 -4.28
CA LEU A 419 8.64 0.28 -3.83
C LEU A 419 8.46 0.65 -2.35
N LYS A 420 9.49 1.08 -1.67
CA LYS A 420 9.46 1.40 -0.22
C LYS A 420 8.35 2.38 0.20
N PRO A 421 8.04 3.45 -0.54
CA PRO A 421 6.89 4.31 -0.21
C PRO A 421 5.56 3.56 -0.23
N ALA A 422 5.35 2.62 -1.16
CA ALA A 422 4.14 1.81 -1.22
C ALA A 422 4.05 0.82 -0.03
N LEU A 423 5.17 0.25 0.44
CA LEU A 423 5.23 -0.56 1.67
C LEU A 423 4.78 0.25 2.88
N ARG A 424 5.29 1.48 3.00
CA ARG A 424 4.92 2.39 4.08
C ARG A 424 3.42 2.72 4.04
N MET A 425 2.85 2.97 2.86
CA MET A 425 1.43 3.23 2.70
C MET A 425 0.57 2.01 3.04
N ALA A 426 1.02 0.79 2.69
CA ALA A 426 0.36 -0.44 3.11
C ALA A 426 0.27 -0.56 4.63
N ALA A 427 1.37 -0.23 5.33
CA ALA A 427 1.44 -0.27 6.79
C ALA A 427 0.53 0.79 7.46
N ILE A 428 0.53 2.03 6.94
CA ILE A 428 -0.35 3.11 7.41
C ILE A 428 -1.83 2.72 7.26
N MET A 429 -2.19 2.11 6.14
CA MET A 429 -3.56 1.68 5.84
C MET A 429 -3.93 0.32 6.45
N SER A 430 -2.99 -0.36 7.12
CA SER A 430 -3.19 -1.72 7.68
C SER A 430 -3.72 -2.72 6.64
N LEU A 431 -3.18 -2.69 5.43
CA LEU A 431 -3.68 -3.50 4.32
C LEU A 431 -3.14 -4.93 4.39
N LYS A 432 -3.99 -5.90 4.14
CA LYS A 432 -3.63 -7.31 4.03
C LYS A 432 -3.06 -7.58 2.63
N ASN A 433 -1.79 -7.22 2.44
CA ASN A 433 -1.03 -7.36 1.20
C ASN A 433 0.24 -8.17 1.48
N TYR A 434 0.65 -9.03 0.56
CA TYR A 434 1.82 -9.91 0.72
C TYR A 434 2.92 -9.52 -0.26
N PHE A 435 4.08 -9.14 0.27
CA PHE A 435 5.27 -8.75 -0.49
C PHE A 435 6.27 -9.91 -0.51
N ILE A 436 6.55 -10.44 -1.68
CA ILE A 436 7.46 -11.58 -1.85
C ILE A 436 8.80 -11.05 -2.35
N PHE A 437 9.79 -11.09 -1.48
CA PHE A 437 11.15 -10.64 -1.76
C PHE A 437 12.09 -11.83 -1.80
N THR A 438 12.59 -12.17 -2.98
CA THR A 438 13.56 -13.26 -3.15
C THR A 438 14.99 -12.74 -3.22
N HIS A 439 15.99 -13.63 -3.20
CA HIS A 439 17.40 -13.22 -3.22
C HIS A 439 17.76 -12.44 -1.95
N ASP A 440 17.60 -13.11 -0.81
CA ASP A 440 17.46 -12.56 0.55
C ASP A 440 18.76 -12.03 1.19
N SER A 441 19.95 -12.38 0.64
CA SER A 441 21.24 -12.12 1.30
C SER A 441 22.41 -12.18 0.33
N ILE A 442 23.65 -12.16 0.84
CA ILE A 442 24.87 -12.43 0.08
C ILE A 442 24.85 -13.81 -0.61
N GLY A 443 23.94 -14.71 -0.23
CA GLY A 443 23.67 -15.96 -0.93
C GLY A 443 23.15 -15.81 -2.36
N VAL A 444 22.92 -14.59 -2.85
CA VAL A 444 22.74 -14.27 -4.27
C VAL A 444 23.96 -14.67 -5.08
N GLY A 445 25.17 -14.48 -4.53
CA GLY A 445 26.39 -14.95 -5.15
C GLY A 445 26.99 -13.99 -6.17
N GLU A 446 27.22 -14.49 -7.38
CA GLU A 446 28.03 -13.86 -8.43
C GLU A 446 27.49 -12.51 -8.92
N ASP A 447 26.20 -12.24 -8.78
CA ASP A 447 25.57 -10.96 -9.14
C ASP A 447 26.13 -9.76 -8.33
N GLY A 448 26.68 -10.03 -7.15
CA GLY A 448 27.46 -9.07 -6.37
C GLY A 448 26.66 -7.97 -5.66
N PRO A 449 27.36 -6.90 -5.23
CA PRO A 449 26.82 -5.92 -4.28
C PRO A 449 25.53 -5.23 -4.71
N THR A 450 25.32 -5.02 -6.01
CA THR A 450 24.11 -4.35 -6.53
C THR A 450 22.83 -5.20 -6.39
N HIS A 451 22.97 -6.50 -6.12
CA HIS A 451 21.86 -7.45 -6.00
C HIS A 451 21.80 -8.11 -4.62
N GLN A 452 22.77 -7.87 -3.77
CA GLN A 452 22.87 -8.44 -2.42
C GLN A 452 22.33 -7.44 -1.39
N PRO A 453 21.14 -7.70 -0.77
CA PRO A 453 20.58 -6.83 0.24
C PRO A 453 21.37 -6.93 1.55
N ILE A 454 21.70 -5.80 2.15
CA ILE A 454 22.43 -5.70 3.43
C ILE A 454 21.56 -5.01 4.49
N GLU A 455 21.13 -3.76 4.24
CA GLU A 455 20.37 -2.94 5.17
C GLU A 455 18.85 -3.19 5.11
N HIS A 456 18.38 -3.90 4.12
CA HIS A 456 16.97 -4.02 3.76
C HIS A 456 16.12 -4.70 4.85
N LEU A 457 16.65 -5.75 5.53
CA LEU A 457 15.94 -6.39 6.65
C LEU A 457 15.68 -5.40 7.79
N SER A 458 16.73 -4.68 8.23
CA SER A 458 16.59 -3.66 9.28
C SER A 458 15.64 -2.54 8.85
N ALA A 459 15.67 -2.15 7.57
CA ALA A 459 14.78 -1.12 7.03
C ALA A 459 13.31 -1.56 7.02
N LEU A 460 13.00 -2.82 6.71
CA LEU A 460 11.63 -3.34 6.78
C LEU A 460 11.16 -3.51 8.23
N ARG A 461 11.98 -4.08 9.10
CA ARG A 461 11.70 -4.28 10.53
C ARG A 461 11.51 -2.96 11.31
N ALA A 462 12.02 -1.84 10.75
CA ALA A 462 11.80 -0.51 11.29
C ALA A 462 10.42 0.10 10.93
N LEU A 463 9.67 -0.50 10.00
CA LEU A 463 8.33 -0.02 9.63
C LEU A 463 7.30 -0.44 10.69
N PRO A 464 6.59 0.50 11.33
CA PRO A 464 5.50 0.15 12.23
C PRO A 464 4.38 -0.59 11.48
N ASN A 465 3.75 -1.56 12.16
CA ASN A 465 2.61 -2.32 11.60
C ASN A 465 2.93 -3.03 10.27
N PHE A 466 4.16 -3.53 10.14
CA PHE A 466 4.63 -4.30 9.00
C PHE A 466 5.37 -5.55 9.52
N TYR A 467 5.09 -6.72 8.98
CA TYR A 467 5.65 -7.99 9.47
C TYR A 467 6.56 -8.62 8.43
N THR A 468 7.80 -8.95 8.83
CA THR A 468 8.84 -9.46 7.94
C THR A 468 9.17 -10.90 8.30
N PHE A 469 8.76 -11.84 7.45
CA PHE A 469 9.03 -13.27 7.62
C PHE A 469 10.27 -13.68 6.81
N ARG A 470 11.27 -14.26 7.46
CA ARG A 470 12.46 -14.83 6.83
C ARG A 470 12.65 -16.28 7.26
N PRO A 471 11.98 -17.25 6.58
CA PRO A 471 11.97 -18.65 6.98
C PRO A 471 13.30 -19.35 6.69
N ALA A 472 13.71 -20.24 7.61
CA ALA A 472 14.94 -21.02 7.57
C ALA A 472 14.81 -22.36 6.82
N SER A 473 13.60 -22.75 6.42
CA SER A 473 13.35 -23.98 5.67
C SER A 473 12.03 -23.92 4.91
N ALA A 474 11.82 -24.88 4.02
CA ALA A 474 10.56 -25.01 3.29
C ALA A 474 9.35 -25.25 4.22
N TYR A 475 9.52 -26.02 5.27
CA TYR A 475 8.45 -26.26 6.25
C TYR A 475 8.15 -25.01 7.10
N GLU A 476 9.18 -24.31 7.58
CA GLU A 476 8.99 -23.06 8.32
C GLU A 476 8.28 -22.01 7.47
N ASN A 477 8.54 -21.97 6.16
CA ASN A 477 7.82 -21.09 5.22
C ASN A 477 6.30 -21.37 5.22
N THR A 478 5.89 -22.64 5.31
CA THR A 478 4.46 -23.00 5.47
C THR A 478 3.88 -22.41 6.75
N LEU A 479 4.59 -22.56 7.87
CA LEU A 479 4.16 -22.03 9.17
C LEU A 479 4.09 -20.49 9.16
N CYS A 480 5.03 -19.83 8.48
CA CYS A 480 5.03 -18.38 8.27
C CYS A 480 3.78 -17.92 7.49
N TRP A 481 3.41 -18.62 6.41
CA TRP A 481 2.19 -18.33 5.68
C TRP A 481 0.93 -18.53 6.51
N GLN A 482 0.87 -19.62 7.30
CA GLN A 482 -0.24 -19.87 8.21
C GLN A 482 -0.42 -18.75 9.24
N GLU A 483 0.67 -18.15 9.70
CA GLU A 483 0.62 -17.02 10.61
C GLU A 483 0.26 -15.71 9.89
N ALA A 484 0.92 -15.42 8.77
CA ALA A 484 0.67 -14.21 7.98
C ALA A 484 -0.80 -14.08 7.53
N LEU A 485 -1.45 -15.20 7.17
CA LEU A 485 -2.87 -15.22 6.81
C LEU A 485 -3.80 -14.81 7.95
N LYS A 486 -3.38 -14.89 9.21
CA LYS A 486 -4.17 -14.45 10.38
C LYS A 486 -4.01 -12.95 10.67
N LEU A 487 -2.90 -12.35 10.25
CA LEU A 487 -2.61 -10.94 10.51
C LEU A 487 -3.46 -10.02 9.61
N ASN A 488 -3.94 -8.92 10.17
CA ASN A 488 -4.61 -7.84 9.42
C ASN A 488 -3.63 -6.69 9.19
N ALA A 489 -2.51 -7.00 8.54
CA ALA A 489 -1.42 -6.07 8.27
C ALA A 489 -0.62 -6.56 7.07
N PRO A 490 0.18 -5.70 6.42
CA PRO A 490 1.07 -6.12 5.34
C PRO A 490 2.19 -7.01 5.86
N CYS A 491 2.48 -8.06 5.08
CA CYS A 491 3.51 -9.04 5.39
C CYS A 491 4.51 -9.16 4.25
N ALA A 492 5.80 -9.13 4.56
CA ALA A 492 6.86 -9.46 3.63
C ALA A 492 7.39 -10.87 3.89
N PHE A 493 7.70 -11.60 2.81
CA PHE A 493 8.41 -12.88 2.84
C PHE A 493 9.77 -12.69 2.17
N VAL A 494 10.83 -12.80 2.94
CA VAL A 494 12.22 -12.65 2.50
C VAL A 494 12.83 -14.04 2.30
N LEU A 495 13.04 -14.41 1.03
CA LEU A 495 13.22 -15.80 0.61
C LEU A 495 14.57 -16.03 -0.07
N SER A 496 15.22 -17.14 0.26
CA SER A 496 16.52 -17.53 -0.29
C SER A 496 16.44 -17.88 -1.79
N ARG A 497 17.53 -17.55 -2.52
CA ARG A 497 17.81 -18.06 -3.87
C ARG A 497 18.42 -19.46 -3.81
N GLN A 498 19.34 -19.67 -2.88
CA GLN A 498 20.05 -20.92 -2.66
C GLN A 498 19.17 -21.94 -1.91
N ASN A 499 19.46 -23.23 -2.10
CA ASN A 499 18.80 -24.28 -1.35
C ASN A 499 19.23 -24.22 0.13
N LEU A 500 18.25 -24.33 1.02
CA LEU A 500 18.46 -24.46 2.46
C LEU A 500 18.34 -25.92 2.90
N GLU A 501 19.01 -26.26 4.00
CA GLU A 501 18.94 -27.60 4.59
C GLU A 501 17.53 -27.88 5.15
N ALA A 502 17.13 -29.13 5.12
CA ALA A 502 15.95 -29.56 5.85
C ALA A 502 16.24 -29.50 7.36
N LEU A 503 15.35 -28.88 8.12
CA LEU A 503 15.39 -28.86 9.57
C LEU A 503 14.47 -29.94 10.14
N ASN A 504 14.75 -30.37 11.38
CA ASN A 504 13.89 -31.35 12.06
C ASN A 504 12.53 -30.73 12.40
N GLU A 505 11.46 -31.18 11.75
CA GLU A 505 10.12 -30.63 11.88
C GLU A 505 9.50 -30.82 13.28
N SER A 506 9.94 -31.83 14.03
CA SER A 506 9.40 -32.13 15.36
C SER A 506 9.73 -31.07 16.41
N VAL A 507 10.66 -30.16 16.13
CA VAL A 507 11.12 -29.11 17.05
C VAL A 507 10.60 -27.71 16.69
N PHE A 508 9.81 -27.58 15.62
CA PHE A 508 9.23 -26.27 15.24
C PHE A 508 8.23 -25.79 16.28
N GLY A 509 8.38 -24.53 16.64
CA GLY A 509 7.54 -23.84 17.61
C GLY A 509 6.44 -22.99 17.00
N GLU A 510 5.81 -22.19 17.84
CA GLU A 510 4.76 -21.27 17.42
C GLU A 510 5.32 -20.01 16.77
N ILE A 511 5.07 -19.83 15.47
CA ILE A 511 5.51 -18.63 14.72
C ILE A 511 4.91 -17.33 15.29
N SER A 512 3.73 -17.39 15.87
CA SER A 512 3.06 -16.25 16.52
C SER A 512 3.90 -15.59 17.63
N LYS A 513 4.91 -16.26 18.16
CA LYS A 513 5.85 -15.73 19.15
C LYS A 513 7.09 -15.09 18.51
N GLY A 514 7.23 -15.13 17.20
CA GLY A 514 8.33 -14.53 16.44
C GLY A 514 9.68 -15.24 16.54
N VAL A 515 9.92 -15.97 17.62
CA VAL A 515 11.15 -16.74 17.89
C VAL A 515 10.82 -18.01 18.65
N TYR A 516 11.55 -19.10 18.40
CA TYR A 516 11.39 -20.35 19.15
C TYR A 516 12.69 -21.18 19.14
N LEU A 517 12.83 -22.07 20.12
CA LEU A 517 13.99 -22.95 20.25
C LEU A 517 13.87 -24.15 19.31
N LEU A 518 14.85 -24.31 18.43
CA LEU A 518 15.09 -25.54 17.65
C LEU A 518 15.88 -26.56 18.47
N LYS A 519 16.72 -26.08 19.39
CA LYS A 519 17.47 -26.87 20.31
C LYS A 519 17.48 -26.19 21.68
N GLU A 520 17.11 -26.93 22.70
CA GLU A 520 17.12 -26.48 24.09
C GLU A 520 18.11 -27.32 24.92
N SER A 521 18.99 -26.65 25.60
CA SER A 521 19.96 -27.27 26.50
C SER A 521 19.70 -26.86 27.95
N LYS A 522 19.82 -27.81 28.87
CA LYS A 522 19.69 -27.51 30.30
C LYS A 522 20.85 -26.60 30.73
N ASN A 523 20.50 -25.46 31.37
CA ASN A 523 21.47 -24.46 31.81
C ASN A 523 22.34 -23.94 30.65
N ALA A 524 21.72 -23.55 29.55
CA ALA A 524 22.44 -23.01 28.39
C ALA A 524 23.35 -21.84 28.80
N GLN A 525 24.62 -21.91 28.43
CA GLN A 525 25.58 -20.82 28.64
C GLN A 525 25.46 -19.76 27.57
N ILE A 526 24.97 -20.16 26.39
CA ILE A 526 24.76 -19.28 25.25
C ILE A 526 23.56 -19.72 24.41
N THR A 527 22.89 -18.75 23.84
CA THR A 527 21.88 -18.93 22.78
C THR A 527 22.40 -18.36 21.46
N LEU A 528 22.42 -19.19 20.41
CA LEU A 528 22.63 -18.75 19.04
C LEU A 528 21.26 -18.51 18.41
N VAL A 529 20.99 -17.29 17.96
CA VAL A 529 19.72 -16.93 17.32
C VAL A 529 19.94 -16.41 15.91
N ALA A 530 19.14 -16.87 14.97
CA ALA A 530 19.23 -16.47 13.56
C ALA A 530 17.86 -16.50 12.88
N SER A 531 17.77 -15.93 11.69
CA SER A 531 16.66 -16.14 10.75
C SER A 531 17.19 -16.69 9.42
N GLY A 532 16.31 -17.26 8.59
CA GLY A 532 16.68 -17.68 7.23
C GLY A 532 17.84 -18.68 7.17
N SER A 533 18.72 -18.47 6.20
CA SER A 533 19.84 -19.40 5.90
C SER A 533 20.83 -19.60 7.04
N GLU A 534 21.00 -18.63 7.94
CA GLU A 534 22.00 -18.67 9.02
C GLU A 534 21.61 -19.64 10.13
N VAL A 535 20.32 -20.01 10.26
CA VAL A 535 19.85 -20.98 11.27
C VAL A 535 20.55 -22.34 11.14
N ALA A 536 20.71 -22.84 9.91
CA ALA A 536 21.41 -24.11 9.69
C ALA A 536 22.90 -24.05 10.09
N VAL A 537 23.51 -22.88 9.90
CA VAL A 537 24.91 -22.66 10.31
C VAL A 537 25.03 -22.61 11.84
N CYS A 538 24.06 -21.98 12.53
CA CYS A 538 23.99 -21.98 13.99
C CYS A 538 23.85 -23.39 14.58
N ILE A 539 23.08 -24.28 13.95
CA ILE A 539 22.96 -25.68 14.38
C ILE A 539 24.31 -26.38 14.30
N LYS A 540 25.08 -26.16 13.21
CA LYS A 540 26.46 -26.72 13.08
C LYS A 540 27.42 -26.12 14.10
N ALA A 541 27.37 -24.82 14.35
CA ALA A 541 28.17 -24.15 15.35
C ALA A 541 27.88 -24.68 16.77
N ALA A 542 26.60 -24.94 17.08
CA ALA A 542 26.21 -25.54 18.35
C ALA A 542 26.82 -26.92 18.57
N GLN A 543 26.93 -27.75 17.51
CA GLN A 543 27.59 -29.06 17.61
C GLN A 543 29.08 -28.92 17.96
N ILE A 544 29.79 -27.93 17.41
CA ILE A 544 31.20 -27.65 17.74
C ILE A 544 31.32 -27.18 19.20
N LEU A 545 30.46 -26.30 19.65
CA LEU A 545 30.46 -25.79 21.04
C LEU A 545 30.20 -26.91 22.04
N GLU A 546 29.29 -27.83 21.78
CA GLU A 546 28.99 -28.97 22.64
C GLU A 546 30.17 -29.96 22.74
N GLN A 547 30.85 -30.20 21.61
CA GLN A 547 32.09 -31.00 21.63
C GLN A 547 33.17 -30.38 22.56
N ASN A 548 33.12 -29.06 22.74
CA ASN A 548 33.98 -28.32 23.65
C ASN A 548 33.38 -28.16 25.08
N GLY A 549 32.28 -28.85 25.39
CA GLY A 549 31.65 -28.85 26.70
C GLY A 549 30.79 -27.62 27.01
N ILE A 550 30.42 -26.82 26.02
CA ILE A 550 29.59 -25.62 26.16
C ILE A 550 28.12 -25.99 25.91
N SER A 551 27.25 -25.65 26.84
CA SER A 551 25.80 -25.87 26.74
C SER A 551 25.14 -24.77 25.92
N VAL A 552 24.48 -25.12 24.80
CA VAL A 552 24.04 -24.18 23.76
C VAL A 552 22.56 -24.34 23.44
N ASN A 553 21.82 -23.24 23.42
CA ASN A 553 20.52 -23.15 22.78
C ASN A 553 20.68 -22.69 21.31
N VAL A 554 19.79 -23.17 20.42
CA VAL A 554 19.67 -22.64 19.06
C VAL A 554 18.21 -22.22 18.84
N ALA A 555 18.00 -20.97 18.44
CA ALA A 555 16.70 -20.41 18.16
C ALA A 555 16.54 -19.96 16.69
N SER A 556 15.39 -20.25 16.09
CA SER A 556 14.95 -19.63 14.84
C SER A 556 14.03 -18.46 15.16
N ALA A 557 14.23 -17.33 14.49
CA ALA A 557 13.44 -16.12 14.62
C ALA A 557 12.87 -15.69 13.26
N PRO A 558 11.88 -16.41 12.73
CA PRO A 558 11.34 -16.14 11.40
C PRO A 558 10.63 -14.81 11.27
N CYS A 559 10.17 -14.16 12.37
CA CYS A 559 9.51 -12.86 12.32
C CYS A 559 9.86 -12.02 13.56
N PHE A 560 10.76 -11.05 13.36
CA PHE A 560 11.29 -10.21 14.43
C PHE A 560 10.21 -9.40 15.15
N GLU A 561 9.25 -8.85 14.39
CA GLU A 561 8.19 -7.97 14.92
C GLU A 561 7.27 -8.69 15.91
N LEU A 562 7.04 -9.99 15.72
CA LEU A 562 6.23 -10.81 16.64
C LEU A 562 6.92 -11.10 17.97
N ILE A 563 8.25 -11.00 18.06
CA ILE A 563 8.99 -11.22 19.32
C ILE A 563 8.50 -10.29 20.43
N ALA A 564 8.16 -9.05 20.06
CA ALA A 564 7.67 -8.06 21.03
C ALA A 564 6.36 -8.46 21.72
N ASN A 565 5.58 -9.36 21.12
CA ASN A 565 4.29 -9.83 21.63
C ASN A 565 4.43 -11.13 22.47
N ALA A 566 5.63 -11.73 22.49
CA ALA A 566 5.86 -12.96 23.25
C ALA A 566 5.92 -12.68 24.76
N PRO A 567 5.42 -13.59 25.61
CA PRO A 567 5.51 -13.44 27.06
C PRO A 567 6.95 -13.32 27.56
N LYS A 568 7.21 -12.44 28.53
CA LYS A 568 8.55 -12.21 29.07
C LYS A 568 9.23 -13.51 29.54
N GLN A 569 8.52 -14.34 30.30
CA GLN A 569 9.04 -15.62 30.78
C GLN A 569 9.41 -16.57 29.64
N TYR A 570 8.69 -16.51 28.52
CA TYR A 570 9.05 -17.27 27.32
C TYR A 570 10.34 -16.77 26.70
N LEU A 571 10.51 -15.45 26.58
CA LEU A 571 11.73 -14.85 26.04
C LEU A 571 12.95 -15.11 26.93
N GLU A 572 12.80 -15.08 28.27
CA GLU A 572 13.85 -15.44 29.22
C GLU A 572 14.31 -16.89 29.03
N ARG A 573 13.40 -17.80 28.68
CA ARG A 573 13.73 -19.19 28.34
C ARG A 573 14.43 -19.29 26.98
N VAL A 574 13.93 -18.60 25.98
CA VAL A 574 14.50 -18.66 24.61
C VAL A 574 15.89 -18.03 24.58
N PHE A 575 16.06 -16.88 25.19
CA PHE A 575 17.31 -16.12 25.25
C PHE A 575 18.12 -16.40 26.54
N ALA A 576 18.19 -17.68 26.96
CA ALA A 576 18.93 -18.07 28.14
C ALA A 576 20.44 -17.99 27.91
N GLY A 577 21.19 -17.60 28.96
CA GLY A 577 22.63 -17.38 28.89
C GLY A 577 23.00 -16.10 28.14
N LYS A 578 24.19 -16.07 27.56
CA LYS A 578 24.58 -15.03 26.60
C LYS A 578 23.85 -15.22 25.28
N VAL A 579 23.59 -14.16 24.55
CA VAL A 579 22.90 -14.23 23.27
C VAL A 579 23.79 -13.71 22.15
N LEU A 580 24.06 -14.55 21.16
CA LEU A 580 24.74 -14.20 19.92
C LEU A 580 23.71 -14.28 18.77
N ALA A 581 23.41 -13.16 18.16
CA ALA A 581 22.59 -13.11 16.94
C ALA A 581 23.46 -13.21 15.69
N ILE A 582 23.00 -13.98 14.70
CA ILE A 582 23.74 -14.25 13.46
C ILE A 582 22.81 -13.97 12.28
N GLU A 583 23.13 -12.99 11.43
CA GLU A 583 22.31 -12.66 10.28
C GLU A 583 23.15 -12.00 9.17
N ALA A 584 23.11 -12.53 7.96
CA ALA A 584 23.83 -12.01 6.79
C ALA A 584 23.15 -10.74 6.25
N ALA A 585 23.05 -9.74 7.10
CA ALA A 585 22.47 -8.41 6.91
C ALA A 585 23.09 -7.44 7.92
N SER A 586 22.73 -6.15 7.90
CA SER A 586 23.21 -5.17 8.91
C SER A 586 22.79 -5.52 10.34
N ALA A 587 21.64 -6.17 10.51
CA ALA A 587 21.19 -6.82 11.74
C ALA A 587 21.14 -5.92 13.00
N LEU A 588 20.97 -4.59 12.81
CA LEU A 588 21.02 -3.59 13.88
C LEU A 588 19.98 -3.79 14.98
N GLU A 589 18.79 -4.25 14.61
CA GLU A 589 17.68 -4.47 15.53
C GLU A 589 17.93 -5.57 16.55
N TRP A 590 18.85 -6.51 16.27
CA TRP A 590 19.18 -7.61 17.17
C TRP A 590 19.81 -7.15 18.49
N TYR A 591 20.45 -5.98 18.53
CA TYR A 591 20.97 -5.41 19.80
C TYR A 591 19.90 -5.18 20.86
N LYS A 592 18.61 -5.27 20.49
CA LYS A 592 17.50 -5.27 21.45
C LYS A 592 17.43 -6.54 22.30
N TYR A 593 17.93 -7.67 21.79
CA TYR A 593 17.82 -8.99 22.42
C TYR A 593 19.15 -9.72 22.57
N ALA A 594 20.19 -9.31 21.87
CA ALA A 594 21.47 -9.99 21.80
C ALA A 594 22.59 -9.22 22.52
N ASP A 595 23.49 -9.93 23.20
CA ASP A 595 24.71 -9.37 23.78
C ASP A 595 25.75 -9.07 22.70
N CYS A 596 25.74 -9.83 21.59
CA CYS A 596 26.63 -9.66 20.45
C CYS A 596 25.89 -10.01 19.14
N VAL A 597 26.26 -9.35 18.06
CA VAL A 597 25.71 -9.58 16.73
C VAL A 597 26.83 -9.91 15.75
N LEU A 598 26.69 -10.98 14.99
CA LEU A 598 27.48 -11.26 13.79
C LEU A 598 26.62 -10.87 12.58
N GLY A 599 26.83 -9.66 12.07
CA GLY A 599 26.15 -9.07 10.91
C GLY A 599 27.13 -8.64 9.83
N MET A 600 26.65 -7.87 8.87
CA MET A 600 27.40 -7.26 7.78
C MET A 600 27.62 -5.78 8.07
N ASP A 601 28.89 -5.35 8.04
CA ASP A 601 29.29 -3.95 8.21
C ASP A 601 29.72 -3.30 6.87
N SER A 602 29.63 -4.04 5.76
CA SER A 602 29.97 -3.58 4.41
C SER A 602 29.00 -4.15 3.40
N PHE A 603 29.02 -3.63 2.19
CA PHE A 603 28.38 -4.28 1.05
C PHE A 603 28.98 -5.66 0.79
N GLY A 604 28.22 -6.51 0.08
CA GLY A 604 28.69 -7.81 -0.35
C GLY A 604 29.74 -7.75 -1.47
N GLU A 605 30.10 -8.90 -2.00
CA GLU A 605 31.10 -9.06 -3.06
C GLU A 605 30.58 -10.05 -4.12
N SER A 606 31.16 -10.03 -5.32
CA SER A 606 30.90 -11.03 -6.35
C SER A 606 31.71 -12.30 -6.11
N GLY A 607 31.05 -13.47 -6.06
CA GLY A 607 31.72 -14.74 -5.86
C GLY A 607 30.75 -15.89 -5.63
N ASP A 608 31.27 -17.11 -5.44
CA ASP A 608 30.43 -18.25 -5.03
C ASP A 608 29.77 -17.98 -3.67
N ALA A 609 28.51 -18.30 -3.56
CA ALA A 609 27.73 -18.01 -2.35
C ALA A 609 28.37 -18.59 -1.07
N ASN A 610 28.88 -19.84 -1.10
CA ASN A 610 29.51 -20.47 0.07
C ASN A 610 30.86 -19.81 0.41
N GLU A 611 31.60 -19.32 -0.60
CA GLU A 611 32.84 -18.57 -0.37
C GLU A 611 32.54 -17.24 0.29
N LEU A 612 31.49 -16.53 -0.16
CA LEU A 612 31.04 -15.27 0.43
C LEU A 612 30.61 -15.45 1.89
N PHE A 613 29.79 -16.45 2.20
CA PHE A 613 29.42 -16.71 3.60
C PHE A 613 30.67 -16.95 4.48
N ARG A 614 31.67 -17.70 4.00
CA ARG A 614 32.94 -17.89 4.74
C ARG A 614 33.75 -16.61 4.86
N TYR A 615 33.86 -15.85 3.76
CA TYR A 615 34.63 -14.60 3.71
C TYR A 615 34.08 -13.56 4.70
N PHE A 616 32.77 -13.42 4.79
CA PHE A 616 32.12 -12.52 5.74
C PHE A 616 31.93 -13.11 7.15
N GLY A 617 32.48 -14.30 7.40
CA GLY A 617 32.55 -14.89 8.73
C GLY A 617 31.32 -15.71 9.16
N PHE A 618 30.39 -16.01 8.25
CA PHE A 618 29.21 -16.84 8.53
C PHE A 618 29.54 -18.35 8.39
N SER A 619 30.65 -18.81 8.99
CA SER A 619 30.99 -20.22 9.09
C SER A 619 30.70 -20.76 10.49
N ALA A 620 30.45 -22.07 10.61
CA ALA A 620 30.15 -22.71 11.89
C ALA A 620 31.32 -22.55 12.89
N GLU A 621 32.55 -22.65 12.40
CA GLU A 621 33.76 -22.48 13.19
C GLU A 621 33.92 -21.07 13.75
N ASN A 622 33.72 -20.05 12.91
CA ASN A 622 33.79 -18.65 13.33
C ASN A 622 32.68 -18.29 14.33
N ILE A 623 31.48 -18.76 14.11
CA ILE A 623 30.36 -18.58 15.04
C ILE A 623 30.67 -19.24 16.39
N ALA A 624 31.19 -20.47 16.38
CA ALA A 624 31.56 -21.17 17.60
C ALA A 624 32.70 -20.45 18.36
N ASN A 625 33.70 -19.90 17.66
CA ASN A 625 34.76 -19.12 18.27
C ASN A 625 34.22 -17.83 18.91
N LYS A 626 33.42 -17.03 18.19
CA LYS A 626 32.78 -15.82 18.72
C LYS A 626 31.89 -16.13 19.94
N ALA A 627 31.12 -17.21 19.88
CA ALA A 627 30.31 -17.68 20.99
C ALA A 627 31.15 -18.05 22.22
N SER A 628 32.25 -18.77 22.01
CA SER A 628 33.20 -19.13 23.09
C SER A 628 33.85 -17.90 23.73
N ASP A 629 34.17 -16.88 22.94
CA ASP A 629 34.75 -15.63 23.46
C ASP A 629 33.73 -14.80 24.25
N LEU A 630 32.45 -14.83 23.85
CA LEU A 630 31.38 -14.08 24.52
C LEU A 630 31.06 -14.62 25.92
N ILE A 631 31.31 -15.91 26.19
CA ILE A 631 31.02 -16.55 27.48
C ILE A 631 32.21 -16.55 28.45
N LYS A 632 33.45 -16.23 27.99
CA LYS A 632 34.61 -16.02 28.83
C LYS A 632 34.51 -14.74 29.65
#